data_9c582fe6453578607755627437bdb48f
#
_entry.id   9c582fe6453578607755627437bdb48f
#
_cell.length_a   1.000
_cell.length_b   1.000
_cell.length_c   1.000
_cell.angle_alpha   90.00
_cell.angle_beta   90.00
_cell.angle_gamma   90.00
#
_symmetry.space_group_name_H-M   'P 1'
#
loop_
_entity.id
_entity.type
_entity.pdbx_description
1 polymer ?
#
loop_
_entity_poly.entity_id
_entity_poly.type
_entity_poly.pdbx_seq_one_letter_code
_entity_poly.pdbx_strand_id
1 'polypeptide(L)'
;MIERAVVGYEPFFDVKLVVFPEFVHAAPIYGSVEEIADKLAVRLPNEWTDLYAASARKHGVYVVAGTFLEVDPSHPGHVFNTACLIGPDGIVMKYRKVQPWVPWELHTSPAALTKDPKALFPVAETEIGRIGIAVCYDWLFPEVLRGLALNGAEVLVRASAYMDPWGATPPMDWWTLFNRARAVENMAHVVACNQAASLENYPPFSWPGGSMIVDFDGRILTQADPGPGEKIVVGPVDLGAQRAERARRRGHQLLFHKFDTFYNH
;
A
#
# COMPACT_ATOMS: atom_id res chain seq x y z
N MET A 1 13.88 -7.76 -9.56
CA MET A 1 13.21 -7.81 -8.23
C MET A 1 12.15 -8.89 -8.15
N ILE A 2 11.07 -8.86 -8.96
CA ILE A 2 10.00 -9.88 -8.91
C ILE A 2 10.57 -11.29 -9.00
N GLU A 3 11.37 -11.57 -10.03
CA GLU A 3 12.01 -12.89 -10.19
C GLU A 3 12.86 -13.31 -8.97
N ARG A 4 13.65 -12.38 -8.42
CA ARG A 4 14.43 -12.64 -7.18
C ARG A 4 13.55 -12.93 -5.98
N ALA A 5 12.43 -12.22 -5.85
CA ALA A 5 11.48 -12.43 -4.74
C ALA A 5 10.72 -13.75 -4.87
N VAL A 6 10.39 -14.18 -6.08
CA VAL A 6 9.62 -15.41 -6.31
C VAL A 6 10.57 -16.62 -6.34
N VAL A 7 11.49 -16.66 -7.29
CA VAL A 7 12.37 -17.83 -7.52
C VAL A 7 13.36 -18.02 -6.37
N GLY A 8 13.89 -16.93 -5.80
CA GLY A 8 14.84 -17.00 -4.70
C GLY A 8 14.27 -17.56 -3.40
N TYR A 9 12.96 -17.50 -3.22
CA TYR A 9 12.29 -17.99 -2.00
C TYR A 9 11.39 -19.22 -2.24
N GLU A 10 11.23 -19.66 -3.49
CA GLU A 10 10.39 -20.80 -3.88
C GLU A 10 10.57 -22.06 -3.03
N PRO A 11 11.79 -22.44 -2.58
CA PRO A 11 11.97 -23.61 -1.72
C PRO A 11 11.29 -23.48 -0.33
N PHE A 12 10.95 -22.25 0.09
CA PHE A 12 10.45 -21.96 1.44
C PHE A 12 9.06 -21.35 1.44
N PHE A 13 8.70 -20.62 0.39
CA PHE A 13 7.46 -19.86 0.28
C PHE A 13 6.88 -19.93 -1.13
N ASP A 14 5.58 -20.21 -1.22
CA ASP A 14 4.80 -19.99 -2.45
C ASP A 14 4.37 -18.52 -2.51
N VAL A 15 5.25 -17.68 -3.06
CA VAL A 15 5.01 -16.23 -3.14
C VAL A 15 3.84 -15.94 -4.06
N LYS A 16 2.81 -15.25 -3.56
CA LYS A 16 1.59 -14.90 -4.30
C LYS A 16 1.39 -13.39 -4.50
N LEU A 17 2.01 -12.57 -3.67
CA LEU A 17 1.91 -11.11 -3.75
C LEU A 17 3.29 -10.48 -3.62
N VAL A 18 3.61 -9.59 -4.55
CA VAL A 18 4.84 -8.76 -4.52
C VAL A 18 4.42 -7.29 -4.40
N VAL A 19 5.03 -6.56 -3.47
CA VAL A 19 4.70 -5.16 -3.21
C VAL A 19 5.94 -4.29 -3.38
N PHE A 20 5.82 -3.24 -4.18
CA PHE A 20 6.82 -2.18 -4.34
C PHE A 20 6.43 -0.92 -3.56
N PRO A 21 7.41 -0.08 -3.18
CA PRO A 21 7.14 1.13 -2.42
C PRO A 21 6.50 2.23 -3.27
N GLU A 22 5.97 3.25 -2.61
CA GLU A 22 5.51 4.49 -3.25
C GLU A 22 6.64 5.16 -4.04
N PHE A 23 6.29 5.84 -5.13
CA PHE A 23 7.23 6.58 -6.00
C PHE A 23 8.38 5.73 -6.58
N VAL A 24 8.19 4.44 -6.74
CA VAL A 24 9.22 3.56 -7.32
C VAL A 24 9.56 3.95 -8.77
N HIS A 25 8.65 4.60 -9.48
CA HIS A 25 8.84 5.01 -10.87
C HIS A 25 9.33 6.46 -11.00
N ALA A 26 8.78 7.37 -10.19
CA ALA A 26 9.10 8.79 -10.25
C ALA A 26 8.66 9.49 -8.96
N ALA A 27 9.50 10.34 -8.41
CA ALA A 27 9.17 11.19 -7.27
C ALA A 27 8.66 12.56 -7.73
N PRO A 28 7.55 13.10 -7.16
CA PRO A 28 6.94 14.35 -7.59
C PRO A 28 7.66 15.58 -7.01
N ILE A 29 8.91 15.79 -7.39
CA ILE A 29 9.73 16.93 -6.92
C ILE A 29 9.64 18.06 -7.94
N TYR A 30 8.44 18.64 -8.11
CA TYR A 30 8.19 19.77 -9.00
C TYR A 30 7.34 20.83 -8.31
N GLY A 31 7.42 22.05 -8.82
CA GLY A 31 6.78 23.22 -8.23
C GLY A 31 5.29 23.39 -8.54
N SER A 32 4.76 22.65 -9.53
CA SER A 32 3.36 22.74 -9.92
C SER A 32 2.78 21.42 -10.42
N VAL A 33 1.45 21.32 -10.41
CA VAL A 33 0.70 20.16 -10.95
C VAL A 33 0.91 20.04 -12.45
N GLU A 34 0.99 21.17 -13.15
CA GLU A 34 1.20 21.23 -14.61
C GLU A 34 2.57 20.64 -14.99
N GLU A 35 3.62 20.98 -14.23
CA GLU A 35 4.95 20.38 -14.46
C GLU A 35 4.95 18.88 -14.23
N ILE A 36 4.26 18.38 -13.19
CA ILE A 36 4.11 16.96 -12.93
C ILE A 36 3.36 16.29 -14.08
N ALA A 37 2.27 16.91 -14.54
CA ALA A 37 1.46 16.39 -15.64
C ALA A 37 2.25 16.28 -16.95
N ASP A 38 3.10 17.26 -17.23
CA ASP A 38 3.91 17.31 -18.47
C ASP A 38 5.11 16.35 -18.44
N LYS A 39 5.80 16.24 -17.30
CA LYS A 39 7.11 15.58 -17.23
C LYS A 39 7.06 14.15 -16.68
N LEU A 40 6.12 13.83 -15.79
CA LEU A 40 6.13 12.60 -15.04
C LEU A 40 4.84 11.79 -15.11
N ALA A 41 3.69 12.47 -15.22
CA ALA A 41 2.42 11.79 -15.11
C ALA A 41 2.12 10.95 -16.37
N VAL A 42 1.52 9.80 -16.13
CA VAL A 42 1.21 8.83 -17.17
C VAL A 42 -0.27 8.46 -17.14
N ARG A 43 -0.81 8.03 -18.27
CA ARG A 43 -2.11 7.37 -18.32
C ARG A 43 -1.97 5.91 -17.88
N LEU A 44 -3.01 5.38 -17.28
CA LEU A 44 -3.09 3.97 -16.88
C LEU A 44 -4.29 3.28 -17.56
N PRO A 45 -4.13 2.08 -18.18
CA PRO A 45 -2.89 1.30 -18.28
C PRO A 45 -1.85 1.91 -19.23
N ASN A 46 -0.60 1.43 -19.15
CA ASN A 46 0.53 1.83 -19.99
C ASN A 46 1.57 0.71 -20.12
N GLU A 47 2.65 0.96 -20.86
CA GLU A 47 3.73 0.00 -21.08
C GLU A 47 4.34 -0.57 -19.78
N TRP A 48 4.44 0.24 -18.71
CA TRP A 48 4.96 -0.22 -17.42
C TRP A 48 3.99 -1.20 -16.75
N THR A 49 2.70 -0.90 -16.78
CA THR A 49 1.68 -1.83 -16.23
C THR A 49 1.63 -3.13 -17.01
N ASP A 50 1.89 -3.09 -18.34
CA ASP A 50 1.95 -4.29 -19.17
C ASP A 50 3.18 -5.14 -18.84
N LEU A 51 4.33 -4.53 -18.56
CA LEU A 51 5.54 -5.24 -18.09
C LEU A 51 5.31 -5.92 -16.74
N TYR A 52 4.60 -5.26 -15.80
CA TYR A 52 4.23 -5.88 -14.54
C TYR A 52 3.24 -7.02 -14.73
N ALA A 53 2.25 -6.88 -15.62
CA ALA A 53 1.30 -7.95 -15.94
C ALA A 53 1.99 -9.15 -16.57
N ALA A 54 2.94 -8.93 -17.49
CA ALA A 54 3.75 -10.01 -18.07
C ALA A 54 4.57 -10.75 -17.00
N SER A 55 5.15 -10.02 -16.05
CA SER A 55 5.88 -10.61 -14.91
C SER A 55 4.93 -11.35 -13.96
N ALA A 56 3.77 -10.79 -13.66
CA ALA A 56 2.73 -11.42 -12.86
C ALA A 56 2.29 -12.75 -13.46
N ARG A 57 2.05 -12.77 -14.78
CA ARG A 57 1.68 -13.99 -15.53
C ARG A 57 2.81 -15.02 -15.52
N LYS A 58 4.04 -14.60 -15.77
CA LYS A 58 5.22 -15.49 -15.78
C LYS A 58 5.39 -16.23 -14.47
N HIS A 59 5.13 -15.57 -13.35
CA HIS A 59 5.41 -16.10 -12.01
C HIS A 59 4.16 -16.51 -11.22
N GLY A 60 2.95 -16.37 -11.77
CA GLY A 60 1.70 -16.71 -11.08
C GLY A 60 1.45 -15.87 -9.81
N VAL A 61 1.76 -14.58 -9.85
CA VAL A 61 1.68 -13.67 -8.70
C VAL A 61 0.83 -12.44 -9.00
N TYR A 62 0.37 -11.77 -7.94
CA TYR A 62 -0.11 -10.39 -8.01
C TYR A 62 1.02 -9.43 -7.66
N VAL A 63 0.97 -8.22 -8.25
CA VAL A 63 1.98 -7.19 -8.00
C VAL A 63 1.29 -5.89 -7.63
N VAL A 64 1.64 -5.31 -6.48
CA VAL A 64 1.40 -3.90 -6.22
C VAL A 64 2.62 -3.13 -6.72
N ALA A 65 2.48 -2.47 -7.86
CA ALA A 65 3.59 -1.87 -8.61
C ALA A 65 4.06 -0.52 -8.02
N GLY A 66 3.95 -0.35 -6.70
CA GLY A 66 4.19 0.94 -6.06
C GLY A 66 3.14 1.96 -6.49
N THR A 67 3.56 3.18 -6.81
CA THR A 67 2.64 4.21 -7.31
C THR A 67 3.11 4.87 -8.60
N PHE A 68 2.14 5.34 -9.38
CA PHE A 68 2.30 6.18 -10.57
C PHE A 68 1.69 7.55 -10.30
N LEU A 69 2.25 8.58 -10.89
CA LEU A 69 1.55 9.86 -11.04
C LEU A 69 0.64 9.74 -12.26
N GLU A 70 -0.68 9.67 -12.00
CA GLU A 70 -1.70 9.37 -13.02
C GLU A 70 -2.38 10.63 -13.51
N VAL A 71 -2.47 10.79 -14.82
CA VAL A 71 -3.43 11.67 -15.48
C VAL A 71 -4.57 10.85 -16.04
N ASP A 72 -5.80 11.28 -15.73
CA ASP A 72 -7.02 10.60 -16.15
C ASP A 72 -7.84 11.55 -17.05
N PRO A 73 -8.13 11.17 -18.32
CA PRO A 73 -8.93 12.01 -19.22
C PRO A 73 -10.33 12.36 -18.68
N SER A 74 -10.89 11.55 -17.79
CA SER A 74 -12.18 11.86 -17.14
C SER A 74 -12.08 12.94 -16.06
N HIS A 75 -10.85 13.30 -15.66
CA HIS A 75 -10.58 14.32 -14.64
C HIS A 75 -9.49 15.29 -15.15
N PRO A 76 -9.79 16.11 -16.17
CA PRO A 76 -8.79 17.00 -16.76
C PRO A 76 -8.29 18.03 -15.75
N GLY A 77 -6.99 18.31 -15.78
CA GLY A 77 -6.33 19.24 -14.85
C GLY A 77 -5.96 18.64 -13.50
N HIS A 78 -6.22 17.35 -13.28
CA HIS A 78 -5.87 16.64 -12.05
C HIS A 78 -4.76 15.63 -12.29
N VAL A 79 -3.87 15.50 -11.31
CA VAL A 79 -2.87 14.43 -11.21
C VAL A 79 -3.14 13.65 -9.93
N PHE A 80 -3.12 12.33 -9.99
CA PHE A 80 -3.33 11.46 -8.84
C PHE A 80 -2.07 10.66 -8.53
N ASN A 81 -1.82 10.41 -7.25
CA ASN A 81 -0.85 9.41 -6.81
C ASN A 81 -1.58 8.07 -6.70
N THR A 82 -1.36 7.17 -7.68
CA THR A 82 -2.17 5.98 -7.90
C THR A 82 -1.35 4.72 -7.73
N ALA A 83 -1.75 3.86 -6.79
CA ALA A 83 -1.26 2.50 -6.65
C ALA A 83 -2.10 1.54 -7.51
N CYS A 84 -1.43 0.59 -8.19
CA CYS A 84 -2.10 -0.42 -8.99
C CYS A 84 -1.85 -1.81 -8.42
N LEU A 85 -2.93 -2.57 -8.19
CA LEU A 85 -2.84 -4.03 -8.07
C LEU A 85 -2.91 -4.61 -9.49
N ILE A 86 -1.88 -5.35 -9.88
CA ILE A 86 -1.73 -5.92 -11.21
C ILE A 86 -1.68 -7.44 -11.07
N GLY A 87 -2.54 -8.11 -11.81
CA GLY A 87 -2.58 -9.56 -11.94
C GLY A 87 -2.06 -10.03 -13.32
N PRO A 88 -2.19 -11.32 -13.61
CA PRO A 88 -1.76 -11.91 -14.88
C PRO A 88 -2.39 -11.26 -16.13
N ASP A 89 -3.61 -10.74 -15.99
CA ASP A 89 -4.39 -10.18 -17.12
C ASP A 89 -4.37 -8.64 -17.17
N GLY A 90 -3.59 -7.98 -16.30
CA GLY A 90 -3.47 -6.54 -16.26
C GLY A 90 -3.86 -5.92 -14.93
N ILE A 91 -4.26 -4.64 -14.94
CA ILE A 91 -4.69 -3.92 -13.74
C ILE A 91 -6.00 -4.51 -13.22
N VAL A 92 -5.97 -5.04 -12.00
CA VAL A 92 -7.14 -5.54 -11.26
C VAL A 92 -7.84 -4.42 -10.51
N MET A 93 -7.06 -3.51 -9.91
CA MET A 93 -7.58 -2.40 -9.12
C MET A 93 -6.62 -1.21 -9.15
N LYS A 94 -7.18 -0.01 -9.18
CA LYS A 94 -6.48 1.25 -8.91
C LYS A 94 -6.95 1.82 -7.58
N TYR A 95 -6.01 2.29 -6.77
CA TYR A 95 -6.26 3.09 -5.57
C TYR A 95 -5.57 4.44 -5.72
N ARG A 96 -6.31 5.53 -5.62
CA ARG A 96 -5.80 6.90 -5.61
C ARG A 96 -5.62 7.37 -4.17
N LYS A 97 -4.42 7.82 -3.83
CA LYS A 97 -4.08 8.30 -2.49
C LYS A 97 -5.06 9.38 -2.03
N VAL A 98 -5.72 9.14 -0.90
CA VAL A 98 -6.77 10.01 -0.36
C VAL A 98 -6.18 11.18 0.40
N GLN A 99 -5.06 10.95 1.10
CA GLN A 99 -4.40 11.95 1.94
C GLN A 99 -3.03 12.33 1.37
N PRO A 100 -2.93 13.38 0.51
CA PRO A 100 -1.64 13.92 0.10
C PRO A 100 -0.85 14.45 1.30
N TRP A 101 0.46 14.24 1.30
CA TRP A 101 1.33 14.81 2.32
C TRP A 101 1.75 16.24 1.95
N VAL A 102 0.94 17.20 2.34
CA VAL A 102 1.19 18.62 2.09
C VAL A 102 2.29 19.16 3.04
N PRO A 103 3.13 20.10 2.60
CA PRO A 103 3.05 20.87 1.33
C PRO A 103 3.78 20.20 0.13
N TRP A 104 4.35 19.02 0.28
CA TRP A 104 5.26 18.42 -0.70
C TRP A 104 4.53 17.71 -1.86
N GLU A 105 3.36 17.14 -1.60
CA GLU A 105 2.58 16.44 -2.60
C GLU A 105 1.49 17.33 -3.16
N LEU A 106 1.60 17.67 -4.45
CA LEU A 106 0.66 18.54 -5.14
C LEU A 106 -0.46 17.80 -5.87
N HIS A 107 -0.46 16.45 -5.82
CA HIS A 107 -1.49 15.66 -6.49
C HIS A 107 -2.86 15.81 -5.84
N THR A 108 -3.90 15.57 -6.63
CA THR A 108 -5.29 15.73 -6.21
C THR A 108 -5.71 14.57 -5.31
N SER A 109 -6.36 14.88 -4.17
CA SER A 109 -7.12 13.89 -3.41
C SER A 109 -8.41 13.52 -4.13
N PRO A 110 -8.72 12.23 -4.35
CA PRO A 110 -10.01 11.83 -4.91
C PRO A 110 -11.19 12.25 -4.04
N ALA A 111 -11.00 12.49 -2.74
CA ALA A 111 -12.04 12.99 -1.83
C ALA A 111 -12.51 14.42 -2.15
N ALA A 112 -11.76 15.15 -2.96
CA ALA A 112 -12.21 16.44 -3.51
C ALA A 112 -13.25 16.26 -4.64
N LEU A 113 -13.27 15.09 -5.29
CA LEU A 113 -14.09 14.82 -6.48
C LEU A 113 -15.29 13.90 -6.20
N THR A 114 -15.20 13.06 -5.18
CA THR A 114 -16.28 12.13 -4.80
C THR A 114 -16.40 11.99 -3.30
N LYS A 115 -17.62 11.67 -2.83
CA LYS A 115 -17.88 11.28 -1.44
C LYS A 115 -18.29 9.81 -1.33
N ASP A 116 -18.30 9.06 -2.43
CA ASP A 116 -18.62 7.63 -2.41
C ASP A 116 -17.50 6.84 -1.73
N PRO A 117 -17.74 6.22 -0.56
CA PRO A 117 -16.74 5.43 0.15
C PRO A 117 -16.21 4.23 -0.65
N LYS A 118 -17.02 3.67 -1.56
CA LYS A 118 -16.57 2.55 -2.41
C LYS A 118 -15.57 3.01 -3.46
N ALA A 119 -15.76 4.22 -4.00
CA ALA A 119 -14.81 4.82 -4.93
C ALA A 119 -13.52 5.27 -4.23
N LEU A 120 -13.61 5.74 -2.98
CA LEU A 120 -12.44 6.17 -2.19
C LEU A 120 -11.64 4.99 -1.64
N PHE A 121 -12.30 3.89 -1.28
CA PHE A 121 -11.71 2.74 -0.60
C PHE A 121 -11.98 1.43 -1.36
N PRO A 122 -11.52 1.31 -2.62
CA PRO A 122 -11.74 0.11 -3.41
C PRO A 122 -11.03 -1.10 -2.80
N VAL A 123 -11.65 -2.27 -2.93
CA VAL A 123 -11.09 -3.56 -2.51
C VAL A 123 -11.20 -4.53 -3.67
N ALA A 124 -10.09 -5.18 -4.01
CA ALA A 124 -10.04 -6.19 -5.06
C ALA A 124 -10.35 -7.57 -4.48
N GLU A 125 -11.27 -8.30 -5.12
CA GLU A 125 -11.45 -9.73 -4.88
C GLU A 125 -10.49 -10.51 -5.78
N THR A 126 -9.64 -11.34 -5.16
CA THR A 126 -8.65 -12.17 -5.85
C THR A 126 -8.63 -13.59 -5.27
N GLU A 127 -7.98 -14.52 -5.98
CA GLU A 127 -7.81 -15.89 -5.46
C GLU A 127 -6.99 -15.92 -4.16
N ILE A 128 -6.13 -14.91 -3.96
CA ILE A 128 -5.28 -14.78 -2.77
C ILE A 128 -5.94 -13.97 -1.64
N GLY A 129 -7.25 -13.68 -1.76
CA GLY A 129 -8.03 -12.94 -0.77
C GLY A 129 -8.46 -11.56 -1.23
N ARG A 130 -9.10 -10.82 -0.32
CA ARG A 130 -9.58 -9.46 -0.58
C ARG A 130 -8.52 -8.45 -0.17
N ILE A 131 -8.00 -7.71 -1.16
CA ILE A 131 -6.86 -6.82 -1.01
C ILE A 131 -7.32 -5.36 -1.08
N GLY A 132 -7.02 -4.60 -0.03
CA GLY A 132 -7.11 -3.14 0.00
C GLY A 132 -5.71 -2.52 -0.01
N ILE A 133 -5.56 -1.40 -0.71
CA ILE A 133 -4.30 -0.64 -0.75
C ILE A 133 -4.54 0.74 -0.16
N ALA A 134 -3.57 1.23 0.62
CA ALA A 134 -3.47 2.62 1.04
C ALA A 134 -2.01 3.07 0.95
N VAL A 135 -1.79 4.37 0.66
CA VAL A 135 -0.48 4.87 0.29
C VAL A 135 0.07 5.80 1.37
N CYS A 136 1.21 5.44 1.93
CA CYS A 136 2.07 6.27 2.78
C CYS A 136 1.30 7.04 3.88
N TYR A 137 1.04 8.34 3.65
CA TYR A 137 0.41 9.25 4.61
C TYR A 137 -1.02 8.86 4.97
N ASP A 138 -1.74 8.15 4.10
CA ASP A 138 -3.06 7.57 4.39
C ASP A 138 -3.07 6.76 5.70
N TRP A 139 -1.95 6.14 6.04
CA TRP A 139 -1.83 5.25 7.21
C TRP A 139 -1.87 5.95 8.56
N LEU A 140 -1.69 7.28 8.57
CA LEU A 140 -1.87 8.08 9.79
C LEU A 140 -3.35 8.29 10.11
N PHE A 141 -4.23 8.09 9.13
CA PHE A 141 -5.68 8.30 9.23
C PHE A 141 -6.40 6.95 9.38
N PRO A 142 -6.89 6.61 10.57
CA PRO A 142 -7.58 5.33 10.80
C PRO A 142 -8.81 5.15 9.94
N GLU A 143 -9.46 6.24 9.53
CA GLU A 143 -10.66 6.25 8.70
C GLU A 143 -10.42 5.62 7.32
N VAL A 144 -9.26 5.86 6.71
CA VAL A 144 -8.89 5.29 5.41
C VAL A 144 -8.81 3.78 5.50
N LEU A 145 -8.05 3.27 6.48
CA LEU A 145 -7.87 1.82 6.65
C LEU A 145 -9.16 1.15 7.11
N ARG A 146 -9.94 1.84 7.95
CA ARG A 146 -11.27 1.39 8.35
C ARG A 146 -12.22 1.31 7.16
N GLY A 147 -12.19 2.28 6.25
CA GLY A 147 -12.98 2.28 5.03
C GLY A 147 -12.68 1.05 4.17
N LEU A 148 -11.40 0.74 3.94
CA LEU A 148 -10.98 -0.48 3.23
C LEU A 148 -11.47 -1.75 3.93
N ALA A 149 -11.32 -1.82 5.26
CA ALA A 149 -11.74 -2.99 6.04
C ALA A 149 -13.26 -3.19 6.03
N LEU A 150 -14.05 -2.10 6.10
CA LEU A 150 -15.51 -2.14 5.99
C LEU A 150 -15.97 -2.55 4.59
N ASN A 151 -15.21 -2.22 3.55
CA ASN A 151 -15.43 -2.70 2.18
C ASN A 151 -14.92 -4.14 1.97
N GLY A 152 -14.42 -4.78 3.02
CA GLY A 152 -14.13 -6.20 3.06
C GLY A 152 -12.66 -6.59 2.94
N ALA A 153 -11.71 -5.68 2.97
CA ALA A 153 -10.30 -6.01 2.89
C ALA A 153 -9.86 -7.00 4.00
N GLU A 154 -9.10 -8.00 3.61
CA GLU A 154 -8.47 -9.00 4.48
C GLU A 154 -6.97 -8.75 4.61
N VAL A 155 -6.40 -8.23 3.53
CA VAL A 155 -5.01 -7.79 3.47
C VAL A 155 -5.00 -6.30 3.17
N LEU A 156 -4.33 -5.52 4.01
CA LEU A 156 -4.09 -4.10 3.85
C LEU A 156 -2.65 -3.92 3.37
N VAL A 157 -2.50 -3.46 2.13
CA VAL A 157 -1.18 -3.21 1.54
C VAL A 157 -0.80 -1.75 1.72
N ARG A 158 0.42 -1.52 2.19
CA ARG A 158 1.05 -0.21 2.32
C ARG A 158 2.16 -0.06 1.31
N ALA A 159 1.97 0.76 0.28
CA ALA A 159 3.04 1.27 -0.55
C ALA A 159 3.48 2.63 0.01
N SER A 160 4.76 2.79 0.38
CA SER A 160 5.17 3.96 1.15
C SER A 160 6.54 4.50 0.77
N ALA A 161 6.67 5.81 0.79
CA ALA A 161 7.93 6.55 0.86
C ALA A 161 7.98 7.35 2.18
N TYR A 162 7.73 6.65 3.30
CA TYR A 162 7.72 7.26 4.63
C TYR A 162 9.13 7.69 5.02
N MET A 163 9.34 8.99 5.13
CA MET A 163 10.64 9.60 5.30
C MET A 163 10.80 10.37 6.62
N ASP A 164 9.95 10.13 7.61
CA ASP A 164 10.10 10.76 8.93
C ASP A 164 11.13 10.01 9.78
N PRO A 165 12.38 10.48 9.83
CA PRO A 165 13.42 9.81 10.61
C PRO A 165 13.14 9.88 12.12
N TRP A 166 12.37 10.85 12.58
CA TRP A 166 12.02 11.00 13.99
C TRP A 166 10.91 10.03 14.40
N GLY A 167 9.87 9.93 13.57
CA GLY A 167 8.77 9.02 13.80
C GLY A 167 9.07 7.56 13.44
N ALA A 168 10.13 7.29 12.67
CA ALA A 168 10.48 5.94 12.23
C ALA A 168 11.39 5.18 13.19
N THR A 169 11.98 5.85 14.16
CA THR A 169 12.99 5.28 15.07
C THR A 169 12.54 5.35 16.54
N PRO A 170 13.01 4.42 17.40
CA PRO A 170 12.76 4.53 18.83
C PRO A 170 13.25 5.88 19.41
N PRO A 171 12.51 6.43 20.38
CA PRO A 171 11.39 5.83 21.11
C PRO A 171 10.02 5.99 20.42
N MET A 172 9.91 6.70 19.30
CA MET A 172 8.62 6.99 18.68
C MET A 172 8.11 5.83 17.82
N ASP A 173 8.94 5.34 16.91
CA ASP A 173 8.69 4.18 16.02
C ASP A 173 7.27 4.14 15.40
N TRP A 174 6.84 5.26 14.84
CA TRP A 174 5.51 5.39 14.24
C TRP A 174 5.30 4.44 13.07
N TRP A 175 6.38 4.09 12.35
CA TRP A 175 6.30 3.11 11.28
C TRP A 175 5.74 1.78 11.78
N THR A 176 6.36 1.21 12.80
CA THR A 176 5.92 -0.06 13.41
C THR A 176 4.59 0.10 14.12
N LEU A 177 4.43 1.19 14.88
CA LEU A 177 3.20 1.47 15.64
C LEU A 177 1.96 1.47 14.73
N PHE A 178 1.98 2.26 13.66
CA PHE A 178 0.81 2.38 12.78
C PHE A 178 0.54 1.08 12.02
N ASN A 179 1.55 0.38 11.50
CA ASN A 179 1.33 -0.90 10.82
C ASN A 179 0.66 -1.92 11.74
N ARG A 180 1.10 -2.02 12.99
CA ARG A 180 0.52 -2.91 13.99
C ARG A 180 -0.87 -2.49 14.43
N ALA A 181 -1.08 -1.20 14.71
CA ALA A 181 -2.38 -0.68 15.10
C ALA A 181 -3.45 -0.93 14.03
N ARG A 182 -3.13 -0.63 12.75
CA ARG A 182 -4.04 -0.86 11.63
C ARG A 182 -4.37 -2.34 11.43
N ALA A 183 -3.43 -3.24 11.68
CA ALA A 183 -3.68 -4.68 11.66
C ALA A 183 -4.70 -5.08 12.73
N VAL A 184 -4.46 -4.71 13.99
CA VAL A 184 -5.30 -5.08 15.14
C VAL A 184 -6.71 -4.51 15.02
N GLU A 185 -6.85 -3.20 14.82
CA GLU A 185 -8.16 -2.54 14.82
C GLU A 185 -9.06 -2.96 13.66
N ASN A 186 -8.49 -3.49 12.58
CA ASN A 186 -9.20 -3.96 11.40
C ASN A 186 -9.22 -5.49 11.27
N MET A 187 -8.55 -6.21 12.18
CA MET A 187 -8.35 -7.66 12.10
C MET A 187 -7.91 -8.08 10.69
N ALA A 188 -6.93 -7.39 10.14
CA ALA A 188 -6.42 -7.58 8.80
C ALA A 188 -4.91 -7.80 8.82
N HIS A 189 -4.41 -8.63 7.90
CA HIS A 189 -2.97 -8.67 7.67
C HIS A 189 -2.49 -7.36 7.06
N VAL A 190 -1.28 -6.95 7.40
CA VAL A 190 -0.61 -5.79 6.81
C VAL A 190 0.64 -6.24 6.07
N VAL A 191 0.75 -5.82 4.81
CA VAL A 191 1.95 -5.99 3.99
C VAL A 191 2.45 -4.60 3.66
N ALA A 192 3.50 -4.15 4.35
CA ALA A 192 4.02 -2.79 4.25
C ALA A 192 5.38 -2.77 3.57
N CYS A 193 5.47 -2.05 2.45
CA CYS A 193 6.71 -1.82 1.73
C CYS A 193 7.07 -0.32 1.81
N ASN A 194 8.27 -0.03 2.31
CA ASN A 194 8.79 1.33 2.42
C ASN A 194 10.03 1.54 1.57
N GLN A 195 10.20 2.73 1.04
CA GLN A 195 11.48 3.12 0.43
C GLN A 195 12.61 3.08 1.46
N ALA A 196 13.79 2.72 0.99
CA ALA A 196 15.04 2.86 1.71
C ALA A 196 15.96 3.87 1.01
N ALA A 197 16.72 4.62 1.78
CA ALA A 197 17.60 5.63 1.24
C ALA A 197 18.70 5.04 0.36
N SER A 198 19.14 5.80 -0.64
CA SER A 198 20.37 5.55 -1.38
C SER A 198 21.54 6.23 -0.65
N LEU A 199 22.64 5.51 -0.48
CA LEU A 199 23.87 6.07 0.09
C LEU A 199 24.49 7.16 -0.80
N GLU A 200 24.20 7.13 -2.11
CA GLU A 200 24.74 8.10 -3.05
C GLU A 200 23.98 9.43 -3.06
N ASN A 201 22.65 9.37 -2.95
CA ASN A 201 21.81 10.52 -3.26
C ASN A 201 21.14 11.15 -2.04
N TYR A 202 20.96 10.38 -0.95
CA TYR A 202 20.20 10.82 0.22
C TYR A 202 20.88 10.40 1.53
N PRO A 203 20.69 11.19 2.60
CA PRO A 203 21.09 10.74 3.94
C PRO A 203 20.44 9.40 4.28
N PRO A 204 21.20 8.45 4.87
CA PRO A 204 20.71 7.08 5.11
C PRO A 204 19.44 6.97 5.97
N PHE A 205 19.15 7.99 6.78
CA PHE A 205 18.01 8.05 7.68
C PHE A 205 16.78 8.75 7.10
N SER A 206 16.87 9.33 5.88
CA SER A 206 15.75 10.06 5.25
C SER A 206 14.59 9.12 4.90
N TRP A 207 14.91 7.92 4.43
CA TRP A 207 13.95 6.85 4.17
C TRP A 207 14.45 5.61 4.90
N PRO A 208 13.85 5.29 6.06
CA PRO A 208 14.40 4.26 6.96
C PRO A 208 14.22 2.83 6.44
N GLY A 209 13.45 2.60 5.38
CA GLY A 209 13.13 1.25 4.96
C GLY A 209 12.23 0.54 5.97
N GLY A 210 12.64 -0.62 6.47
CA GLY A 210 11.90 -1.34 7.50
C GLY A 210 10.61 -2.00 7.01
N SER A 211 10.52 -2.35 5.72
CA SER A 211 9.39 -3.10 5.15
C SER A 211 9.04 -4.29 6.01
N MET A 212 7.73 -4.58 6.21
CA MET A 212 7.30 -5.60 7.16
C MET A 212 6.00 -6.28 6.76
N ILE A 213 5.78 -7.46 7.32
CA ILE A 213 4.50 -8.17 7.31
C ILE A 213 4.02 -8.31 8.75
N VAL A 214 2.75 -7.93 8.98
CA VAL A 214 2.12 -7.98 10.31
C VAL A 214 0.85 -8.83 10.21
N ASP A 215 0.62 -9.70 11.20
CA ASP A 215 -0.61 -10.48 11.26
C ASP A 215 -1.80 -9.66 11.80
N PHE A 216 -2.98 -10.22 11.69
CA PHE A 216 -4.25 -9.59 12.13
C PHE A 216 -4.34 -9.34 13.65
N ASP A 217 -3.42 -9.88 14.45
CA ASP A 217 -3.27 -9.62 15.89
C ASP A 217 -2.14 -8.61 16.19
N GLY A 218 -1.54 -8.03 15.15
CA GLY A 218 -0.49 -7.03 15.29
C GLY A 218 0.90 -7.60 15.60
N ARG A 219 1.13 -8.90 15.39
CA ARG A 219 2.48 -9.49 15.51
C ARG A 219 3.25 -9.23 14.23
N ILE A 220 4.47 -8.76 14.36
CA ILE A 220 5.39 -8.66 13.24
C ILE A 220 5.86 -10.07 12.89
N LEU A 221 5.47 -10.55 11.71
CA LEU A 221 5.88 -11.86 11.22
C LEU A 221 7.29 -11.82 10.63
N THR A 222 7.59 -10.73 9.93
CA THR A 222 8.93 -10.45 9.38
C THR A 222 9.08 -8.95 9.16
N GLN A 223 10.33 -8.46 9.28
CA GLN A 223 10.68 -7.07 9.05
C GLN A 223 12.11 -6.98 8.53
N ALA A 224 12.34 -6.10 7.54
CA ALA A 224 13.69 -5.74 7.14
C ALA A 224 14.34 -4.86 8.20
N ASP A 225 15.64 -5.04 8.43
CA ASP A 225 16.40 -4.10 9.23
C ASP A 225 16.26 -2.69 8.66
N PRO A 226 16.08 -1.67 9.51
CA PRO A 226 16.10 -0.29 9.06
C PRO A 226 17.42 0.06 8.37
N GLY A 227 17.39 1.10 7.55
CA GLY A 227 18.58 1.62 6.89
C GLY A 227 18.54 1.48 5.37
N PRO A 228 19.58 2.02 4.71
CA PRO A 228 19.59 2.17 3.27
C PRO A 228 19.79 0.84 2.54
N GLY A 229 19.53 0.91 1.24
CA GLY A 229 19.77 -0.19 0.31
C GLY A 229 18.53 -1.06 0.06
N GLU A 230 18.67 -1.91 -0.94
CA GLU A 230 17.62 -2.78 -1.44
C GLU A 230 17.46 -4.01 -0.56
N LYS A 231 16.25 -4.25 -0.05
CA LYS A 231 15.95 -5.39 0.81
C LYS A 231 14.65 -6.06 0.35
N ILE A 232 14.61 -7.38 0.45
CA ILE A 232 13.41 -8.19 0.19
C ILE A 232 12.99 -8.83 1.50
N VAL A 233 11.71 -8.65 1.85
CA VAL A 233 11.07 -9.27 3.02
C VAL A 233 10.01 -10.23 2.54
N VAL A 234 10.04 -11.46 3.02
CA VAL A 234 9.08 -12.51 2.69
C VAL A 234 8.50 -13.11 3.97
N GLY A 235 7.21 -13.40 3.97
CA GLY A 235 6.55 -14.03 5.09
C GLY A 235 5.14 -14.49 4.76
N PRO A 236 4.56 -15.34 5.62
CA PRO A 236 3.24 -15.92 5.39
C PRO A 236 2.11 -14.92 5.69
N VAL A 237 0.99 -15.09 4.96
CA VAL A 237 -0.30 -14.46 5.26
C VAL A 237 -1.34 -15.56 5.36
N ASP A 238 -1.82 -15.85 6.57
CA ASP A 238 -2.79 -16.93 6.83
C ASP A 238 -4.22 -16.35 6.90
N LEU A 239 -4.88 -16.30 5.75
CA LEU A 239 -6.28 -15.88 5.67
C LEU A 239 -7.25 -16.90 6.30
N GLY A 240 -6.89 -18.17 6.33
CA GLY A 240 -7.70 -19.19 6.98
C GLY A 240 -7.82 -18.95 8.48
N ALA A 241 -6.68 -18.75 9.15
CA ALA A 241 -6.62 -18.39 10.57
C ALA A 241 -7.34 -17.08 10.85
N GLN A 242 -7.13 -16.06 10.03
CA GLN A 242 -7.81 -14.75 10.16
C GLN A 242 -9.33 -14.89 10.08
N ARG A 243 -9.86 -15.61 9.10
CA ARG A 243 -11.30 -15.83 8.92
C ARG A 243 -11.89 -16.63 10.08
N ALA A 244 -11.19 -17.65 10.55
CA ALA A 244 -11.59 -18.40 11.71
C ALA A 244 -11.64 -17.53 12.98
N GLU A 245 -10.64 -16.68 13.20
CA GLU A 245 -10.60 -15.77 14.33
C GLU A 245 -11.69 -14.67 14.22
N ARG A 246 -11.93 -14.11 13.05
CA ARG A 246 -13.06 -13.18 12.84
C ARG A 246 -14.39 -13.83 13.21
N ALA A 247 -14.62 -15.08 12.84
CA ALA A 247 -15.84 -15.83 13.18
C ALA A 247 -15.92 -16.13 14.70
N ARG A 248 -14.81 -16.53 15.32
CA ARG A 248 -14.72 -16.86 16.75
C ARG A 248 -14.91 -15.65 17.65
N ARG A 249 -14.30 -14.51 17.29
CA ARG A 249 -14.28 -13.30 18.12
C ARG A 249 -15.46 -12.35 17.85
N ARG A 250 -16.62 -12.86 17.43
CA ARG A 250 -17.79 -12.02 17.10
C ARG A 250 -18.10 -10.95 18.13
N GLY A 251 -18.06 -11.30 19.43
CA GLY A 251 -18.29 -10.37 20.54
C GLY A 251 -17.15 -9.39 20.86
N HIS A 252 -15.97 -9.60 20.27
CA HIS A 252 -14.76 -8.81 20.54
C HIS A 252 -14.10 -8.28 19.26
N GLN A 253 -14.72 -8.52 18.12
CA GLN A 253 -14.20 -8.03 16.85
C GLN A 253 -14.55 -6.55 16.68
N LEU A 254 -13.53 -5.70 16.56
CA LEU A 254 -13.69 -4.26 16.48
C LEU A 254 -14.54 -3.80 15.28
N LEU A 255 -14.52 -4.56 14.17
CA LEU A 255 -15.33 -4.26 12.99
C LEU A 255 -16.84 -4.42 13.21
N PHE A 256 -17.27 -5.28 14.15
CA PHE A 256 -18.71 -5.46 14.46
C PHE A 256 -19.23 -4.38 15.41
N HIS A 257 -18.35 -3.72 16.14
CA HIS A 257 -18.70 -2.65 17.07
C HIS A 257 -18.51 -1.26 16.44
N LYS A 258 -18.75 -1.16 15.12
CA LYS A 258 -18.76 0.13 14.46
C LYS A 258 -19.91 0.99 15.01
N PHE A 259 -19.60 2.22 15.30
CA PHE A 259 -20.61 3.21 15.61
C PHE A 259 -21.18 3.76 14.30
N ASP A 260 -22.34 3.23 13.86
CA ASP A 260 -22.96 3.64 12.60
C ASP A 260 -23.20 5.16 12.52
N THR A 261 -23.40 5.80 13.66
CA THR A 261 -23.56 7.27 13.80
C THR A 261 -22.31 8.06 13.41
N PHE A 262 -21.11 7.47 13.50
CA PHE A 262 -19.84 8.16 13.20
C PHE A 262 -19.37 7.94 11.77
N TYR A 263 -19.85 6.88 11.09
CA TYR A 263 -19.38 6.48 9.77
C TYR A 263 -20.39 6.73 8.64
N ASN A 264 -21.57 7.25 8.98
CA ASN A 264 -22.65 7.55 8.02
C ASN A 264 -22.77 9.06 7.70
N HIS A 265 -21.68 9.84 7.89
CA HIS A 265 -21.64 11.26 7.55
C HIS A 265 -20.76 11.54 6.35
#